data_65e42b8aafa3cf8fc2c5c32ccb5f6a07
#
_entry.id   65e42b8aafa3cf8fc2c5c32ccb5f6a07
#
_cell.length_a   1.000
_cell.length_b   1.000
_cell.length_c   1.000
_cell.angle_alpha   90.00
_cell.angle_beta   90.00
_cell.angle_gamma   90.00
#
_symmetry.space_group_name_H-M   'P 1'
#
loop_
_entity.id
_entity.type
_entity.pdbx_description
1 polymer ?
#
loop_
_entity_poly.entity_id
_entity_poly.type
_entity_poly.pdbx_seq_one_letter_code
_entity_poly.pdbx_strand_id
1 'polypeptide(L)'
;AKPQLPFAAAAALKLPEVVVAGGMPAALGRGVDGSAFPAVWNSLTAWPTAMLLLRKGGNVFEIETRILPGKPSTRSNYFNLDHGAAFSGHLRPDLVTAIHAVQIKGDEGTIRGVFFFDGSGENVFGVTLPEGRETPDPALVAAFDKTWALFGSLPGRCAAPR
;
A
#
# COMPACT_ATOMS: atom_id res chain seq x y z
N ALA A 1 -0.66 24.00 -0.24
CA ALA A 1 -0.15 23.07 0.76
C ALA A 1 0.73 22.04 0.05
N LYS A 2 1.86 21.64 0.66
CA LYS A 2 2.71 20.58 0.10
C LYS A 2 1.95 19.25 0.19
N PRO A 3 2.05 18.39 -0.82
CA PRO A 3 1.50 17.04 -0.74
C PRO A 3 2.16 16.28 0.41
N GLN A 4 1.34 15.56 1.17
CA GLN A 4 1.79 14.75 2.31
C GLN A 4 1.28 13.32 2.17
N LEU A 5 1.98 12.36 2.74
CA LEU A 5 1.47 10.99 2.87
C LEU A 5 0.13 10.99 3.62
N PRO A 6 -0.79 10.07 3.30
CA PRO A 6 -2.13 10.04 3.91
C PRO A 6 -2.11 10.12 5.44
N PHE A 7 -1.17 9.42 6.10
CA PHE A 7 -1.08 9.41 7.56
C PHE A 7 -0.73 10.78 8.18
N ALA A 8 0.18 11.55 7.56
CA ALA A 8 0.56 12.87 8.07
C ALA A 8 -0.60 13.87 7.91
N ALA A 9 -1.27 13.84 6.76
CA ALA A 9 -2.43 14.67 6.51
C ALA A 9 -3.63 14.25 7.39
N ALA A 10 -3.84 12.94 7.62
CA ALA A 10 -4.89 12.42 8.48
C ALA A 10 -4.74 12.90 9.93
N ALA A 11 -3.52 12.84 10.47
CA ALA A 11 -3.21 13.34 11.81
C ALA A 11 -3.52 14.84 11.95
N ALA A 12 -3.12 15.65 10.96
CA ALA A 12 -3.36 17.10 10.95
C ALA A 12 -4.85 17.44 10.83
N LEU A 13 -5.61 16.67 10.04
CA LEU A 13 -7.03 16.87 9.79
C LEU A 13 -7.93 16.16 10.81
N LYS A 14 -7.39 15.31 11.67
CA LYS A 14 -8.13 14.45 12.60
C LYS A 14 -9.17 13.57 11.89
N LEU A 15 -8.78 13.02 10.75
CA LEU A 15 -9.60 12.12 9.92
C LEU A 15 -8.95 10.74 9.84
N PRO A 16 -9.73 9.66 9.62
CA PRO A 16 -9.16 8.36 9.30
C PRO A 16 -8.26 8.42 8.05
N GLU A 17 -7.16 7.70 8.06
CA GLU A 17 -6.18 7.73 6.97
C GLU A 17 -6.80 7.33 5.62
N VAL A 18 -7.70 6.36 5.62
CA VAL A 18 -8.42 5.91 4.42
C VAL A 18 -9.29 7.02 3.80
N VAL A 19 -9.85 7.92 4.61
CA VAL A 19 -10.66 9.06 4.13
C VAL A 19 -9.77 10.04 3.37
N VAL A 20 -8.58 10.32 3.91
CA VAL A 20 -7.60 11.20 3.26
C VAL A 20 -7.08 10.57 1.98
N ALA A 21 -6.74 9.28 2.01
CA ALA A 21 -6.31 8.55 0.81
C ALA A 21 -7.40 8.55 -0.28
N GLY A 22 -8.66 8.33 0.11
CA GLY A 22 -9.81 8.33 -0.81
C GLY A 22 -10.17 9.72 -1.36
N GLY A 23 -9.78 10.79 -0.68
CA GLY A 23 -9.96 12.17 -1.12
C GLY A 23 -8.88 12.70 -2.05
N MET A 24 -7.85 11.91 -2.34
CA MET A 24 -6.76 12.33 -3.23
C MET A 24 -7.23 12.44 -4.69
N PRO A 25 -6.72 13.43 -5.45
CA PRO A 25 -6.93 13.47 -6.89
C PRO A 25 -6.48 12.17 -7.57
N ALA A 26 -7.19 11.70 -8.59
CA ALA A 26 -6.91 10.45 -9.30
C ALA A 26 -5.49 10.35 -9.91
N ALA A 27 -4.85 11.49 -10.14
CA ALA A 27 -3.45 11.55 -10.56
C ALA A 27 -2.45 11.24 -9.42
N LEU A 28 -2.87 11.36 -8.15
CA LEU A 28 -2.03 11.16 -6.97
C LEU A 28 -2.41 9.92 -6.17
N GLY A 29 -3.67 9.48 -6.24
CA GLY A 29 -4.16 8.33 -5.49
C GLY A 29 -5.24 7.56 -6.25
N ARG A 30 -5.22 6.23 -6.15
CA ARG A 30 -6.23 5.32 -6.69
C ARG A 30 -6.60 4.30 -5.63
N GLY A 31 -7.87 4.17 -5.33
CA GLY A 31 -8.38 3.25 -4.32
C GLY A 31 -9.21 2.12 -4.91
N VAL A 32 -9.07 0.93 -4.34
CA VAL A 32 -9.88 -0.25 -4.65
C VAL A 32 -10.40 -0.87 -3.36
N ASP A 33 -11.41 -1.70 -3.49
CA ASP A 33 -11.97 -2.49 -2.39
C ASP A 33 -10.95 -3.52 -1.87
N GLY A 34 -11.02 -3.86 -0.57
CA GLY A 34 -10.14 -4.84 0.05
C GLY A 34 -10.17 -6.23 -0.59
N SER A 35 -11.29 -6.60 -1.24
CA SER A 35 -11.41 -7.85 -2.00
C SER A 35 -10.42 -7.97 -3.16
N ALA A 36 -9.85 -6.84 -3.61
CA ALA A 36 -8.78 -6.81 -4.61
C ALA A 36 -7.41 -7.25 -4.05
N PHE A 37 -7.30 -7.57 -2.74
CA PHE A 37 -6.04 -7.94 -2.10
C PHE A 37 -5.23 -8.98 -2.89
N PRO A 38 -5.78 -10.10 -3.38
CA PRO A 38 -4.98 -11.11 -4.09
C PRO A 38 -4.32 -10.56 -5.36
N ALA A 39 -5.05 -9.77 -6.14
CA ALA A 39 -4.55 -9.19 -7.38
C ALA A 39 -3.47 -8.13 -7.10
N VAL A 40 -3.72 -7.26 -6.12
CA VAL A 40 -2.76 -6.22 -5.70
C VAL A 40 -1.51 -6.86 -5.11
N TRP A 41 -1.64 -7.81 -4.18
CA TRP A 41 -0.48 -8.50 -3.59
C TRP A 41 0.39 -9.17 -4.65
N ASN A 42 -0.25 -9.88 -5.59
CA ASN A 42 0.47 -10.53 -6.69
C ASN A 42 1.24 -9.52 -7.54
N SER A 43 0.72 -8.31 -7.76
CA SER A 43 1.45 -7.28 -8.51
C SER A 43 2.70 -6.79 -7.78
N LEU A 44 2.68 -6.75 -6.44
CA LEU A 44 3.82 -6.34 -5.62
C LEU A 44 4.96 -7.36 -5.66
N THR A 45 4.66 -8.65 -5.87
CA THR A 45 5.71 -9.69 -5.98
C THR A 45 6.60 -9.52 -7.21
N ALA A 46 6.17 -8.73 -8.19
CA ALA A 46 6.97 -8.39 -9.37
C ALA A 46 7.95 -7.23 -9.14
N TRP A 47 7.89 -6.57 -7.96
CA TRP A 47 8.83 -5.50 -7.65
C TRP A 47 10.19 -6.08 -7.30
N PRO A 48 11.31 -5.60 -7.91
CA PRO A 48 12.67 -6.11 -7.64
C PRO A 48 13.06 -6.03 -6.16
N THR A 49 12.69 -4.94 -5.51
CA THR A 49 12.72 -4.73 -4.05
C THR A 49 11.63 -3.75 -3.65
N ALA A 50 11.31 -3.70 -2.36
CA ALA A 50 10.32 -2.80 -1.80
C ALA A 50 10.72 -2.41 -0.37
N MET A 51 10.15 -1.31 0.13
CA MET A 51 10.17 -0.93 1.53
C MET A 51 8.82 -1.30 2.14
N LEU A 52 8.81 -2.29 3.03
CA LEU A 52 7.63 -2.62 3.83
C LEU A 52 7.56 -1.67 5.03
N LEU A 53 6.44 -0.98 5.17
CA LEU A 53 6.16 -0.05 6.26
C LEU A 53 5.14 -0.68 7.20
N LEU A 54 5.52 -0.88 8.46
CA LEU A 54 4.63 -1.32 9.53
C LEU A 54 4.51 -0.23 10.58
N ARG A 55 3.28 0.10 10.99
CA ARG A 55 3.04 1.13 12.01
C ARG A 55 2.30 0.55 13.20
N LYS A 56 2.83 0.79 14.39
CA LYS A 56 2.18 0.35 15.63
C LYS A 56 2.53 1.25 16.81
N GLY A 57 1.51 1.80 17.47
CA GLY A 57 1.70 2.60 18.69
C GLY A 57 2.63 3.80 18.50
N GLY A 58 2.57 4.47 17.35
CA GLY A 58 3.46 5.60 17.02
C GLY A 58 4.83 5.20 16.47
N ASN A 59 5.18 3.92 16.48
CA ASN A 59 6.43 3.42 15.87
C ASN A 59 6.20 3.14 14.39
N VAL A 60 7.25 3.37 13.58
CA VAL A 60 7.32 3.00 12.17
C VAL A 60 8.49 2.04 12.01
N PHE A 61 8.23 0.89 11.42
CA PHE A 61 9.24 -0.10 11.07
C PHE A 61 9.37 -0.10 9.55
N GLU A 62 10.60 0.03 9.07
CA GLU A 62 10.96 0.05 7.66
C GLU A 62 11.84 -1.15 7.36
N ILE A 63 11.37 -2.00 6.46
CA ILE A 63 12.07 -3.25 6.13
C ILE A 63 12.25 -3.29 4.61
N GLU A 64 13.47 -3.06 4.14
CA GLU A 64 13.78 -3.26 2.72
C GLU A 64 13.82 -4.76 2.43
N THR A 65 12.95 -5.20 1.54
CA THR A 65 12.77 -6.63 1.24
C THR A 65 12.12 -6.86 -0.11
N ARG A 66 12.16 -8.08 -0.61
CA ARG A 66 11.29 -8.52 -1.70
C ARG A 66 9.94 -8.94 -1.13
N ILE A 67 8.88 -8.58 -1.82
CA ILE A 67 7.55 -9.09 -1.50
C ILE A 67 7.41 -10.48 -2.13
N LEU A 68 7.25 -11.49 -1.27
CA LEU A 68 7.10 -12.86 -1.72
C LEU A 68 5.64 -13.22 -2.02
N PRO A 69 5.39 -14.18 -2.91
CA PRO A 69 4.08 -14.77 -3.08
C PRO A 69 3.53 -15.34 -1.77
N GLY A 70 2.27 -15.63 -1.77
CA GLY A 70 1.60 -16.30 -0.68
C GLY A 70 0.36 -17.02 -1.17
N LYS A 71 -0.29 -17.75 -0.28
CA LYS A 71 -1.50 -18.51 -0.59
C LYS A 71 -2.49 -18.49 0.58
N PRO A 72 -3.80 -18.49 0.30
CA PRO A 72 -4.82 -18.62 1.32
C PRO A 72 -4.63 -19.92 2.13
N SER A 73 -4.84 -19.83 3.44
CA SER A 73 -4.93 -21.00 4.31
C SER A 73 -6.22 -21.77 4.02
N THR A 74 -6.15 -23.10 4.03
CA THR A 74 -7.33 -23.97 3.95
C THR A 74 -8.05 -24.14 5.29
N ARG A 75 -7.45 -23.66 6.39
CA ARG A 75 -7.93 -23.89 7.76
C ARG A 75 -8.30 -22.61 8.52
N SER A 76 -8.03 -21.45 7.94
CA SER A 76 -8.22 -20.15 8.59
C SER A 76 -8.32 -19.05 7.55
N ASN A 77 -8.63 -17.82 7.99
CA ASN A 77 -8.67 -16.62 7.14
C ASN A 77 -7.29 -16.02 6.86
N TYR A 78 -6.21 -16.73 7.15
CA TYR A 78 -4.86 -16.25 6.87
C TYR A 78 -4.46 -16.45 5.41
N PHE A 79 -3.71 -15.49 4.90
CA PHE A 79 -2.93 -15.59 3.69
C PHE A 79 -1.48 -15.79 4.11
N ASN A 80 -0.94 -16.98 3.84
CA ASN A 80 0.39 -17.38 4.29
C ASN A 80 1.41 -16.97 3.24
N LEU A 81 2.36 -16.14 3.64
CA LEU A 81 3.48 -15.72 2.80
C LEU A 81 4.51 -16.84 2.68
N ASP A 82 5.12 -16.96 1.51
CA ASP A 82 6.24 -17.85 1.30
C ASP A 82 7.46 -17.39 2.13
N HIS A 83 8.39 -18.30 2.36
CA HIS A 83 9.65 -18.03 3.08
C HIS A 83 10.77 -17.69 2.08
N GLY A 84 11.83 -17.03 2.57
CA GLY A 84 13.03 -16.76 1.79
C GLY A 84 13.35 -15.28 1.54
N ALA A 85 12.62 -14.37 2.22
CA ALA A 85 12.95 -12.95 2.30
C ALA A 85 13.00 -12.49 3.77
N ALA A 86 13.39 -11.24 4.00
CA ALA A 86 13.43 -10.65 5.34
C ALA A 86 12.05 -10.54 6.00
N PHE A 87 10.98 -10.55 5.18
CA PHE A 87 9.60 -10.52 5.65
C PHE A 87 8.88 -11.81 5.26
N SER A 88 8.29 -12.48 6.23
CA SER A 88 7.40 -13.62 6.06
C SER A 88 6.32 -13.60 7.15
N GLY A 89 5.29 -14.41 7.03
CA GLY A 89 4.25 -14.50 8.06
C GLY A 89 2.86 -14.77 7.51
N HIS A 90 1.87 -14.29 8.25
CA HIS A 90 0.45 -14.55 7.98
C HIS A 90 -0.31 -13.24 7.95
N LEU A 91 -0.94 -12.92 6.83
CA LEU A 91 -1.78 -11.74 6.68
C LEU A 91 -3.26 -12.09 6.84
N ARG A 92 -4.08 -11.11 7.17
CA ARG A 92 -5.54 -11.23 7.28
C ARG A 92 -6.22 -10.34 6.22
N PRO A 93 -6.30 -10.81 4.94
CA PRO A 93 -6.93 -10.04 3.87
C PRO A 93 -8.40 -9.73 4.13
N ASP A 94 -9.09 -10.58 4.86
CA ASP A 94 -10.48 -10.39 5.30
C ASP A 94 -10.69 -9.19 6.23
N LEU A 95 -9.63 -8.67 6.84
CA LEU A 95 -9.65 -7.45 7.65
C LEU A 95 -9.25 -6.20 6.85
N VAL A 96 -8.74 -6.36 5.63
CA VAL A 96 -8.44 -5.24 4.74
C VAL A 96 -9.72 -4.80 4.04
N THR A 97 -10.13 -3.57 4.25
CA THR A 97 -11.37 -3.00 3.68
C THR A 97 -11.13 -2.09 2.49
N ALA A 98 -9.91 -1.55 2.37
CA ALA A 98 -9.51 -0.70 1.27
C ALA A 98 -8.02 -0.83 0.99
N ILE A 99 -7.63 -0.63 -0.27
CA ILE A 99 -6.24 -0.58 -0.70
C ILE A 99 -6.07 0.65 -1.58
N HIS A 100 -5.06 1.47 -1.33
CA HIS A 100 -4.78 2.67 -2.11
C HIS A 100 -3.34 2.65 -2.64
N ALA A 101 -3.20 2.80 -3.95
CA ALA A 101 -1.93 3.18 -4.56
C ALA A 101 -1.80 4.70 -4.53
N VAL A 102 -0.61 5.20 -4.19
CA VAL A 102 -0.32 6.63 -4.15
C VAL A 102 0.99 6.94 -4.87
N GLN A 103 1.04 8.12 -5.49
CA GLN A 103 2.27 8.74 -6.00
C GLN A 103 2.25 10.23 -5.66
N ILE A 104 3.14 10.64 -4.76
CA ILE A 104 3.14 11.99 -4.21
C ILE A 104 4.53 12.58 -4.35
N LYS A 105 4.63 13.76 -4.96
CA LYS A 105 5.90 14.49 -5.04
C LYS A 105 6.20 15.12 -3.68
N GLY A 106 7.22 14.60 -3.01
CA GLY A 106 7.81 15.16 -1.80
C GLY A 106 9.01 16.08 -2.08
N ASP A 107 9.67 16.51 -1.01
CA ASP A 107 10.87 17.36 -1.12
C ASP A 107 12.08 16.58 -1.64
N GLU A 108 12.20 15.29 -1.30
CA GLU A 108 13.31 14.39 -1.64
C GLU A 108 13.02 13.49 -2.85
N GLY A 109 11.91 13.71 -3.54
CA GLY A 109 11.51 12.89 -4.69
C GLY A 109 10.03 12.53 -4.69
N THR A 110 9.66 11.62 -5.57
CA THR A 110 8.27 11.11 -5.65
C THR A 110 8.14 9.83 -4.83
N ILE A 111 7.35 9.90 -3.77
CA ILE A 111 6.96 8.73 -2.97
C ILE A 111 5.92 7.94 -3.77
N ARG A 112 6.18 6.66 -3.96
CA ARG A 112 5.29 5.72 -4.64
C ARG A 112 5.05 4.51 -3.76
N GLY A 113 3.78 4.14 -3.58
CA GLY A 113 3.47 3.00 -2.71
C GLY A 113 2.03 2.54 -2.77
N VAL A 114 1.78 1.43 -2.12
CA VAL A 114 0.46 0.81 -1.93
C VAL A 114 0.22 0.63 -0.44
N PHE A 115 -0.90 1.13 0.04
CA PHE A 115 -1.27 1.14 1.46
C PHE A 115 -2.56 0.35 1.67
N PHE A 116 -2.58 -0.45 2.73
CA PHE A 116 -3.67 -1.36 3.07
C PHE A 116 -4.34 -0.87 4.36
N PHE A 117 -5.66 -0.74 4.33
CA PHE A 117 -6.45 -0.14 5.40
C PHE A 117 -7.46 -1.14 5.95
N ASP A 118 -7.65 -1.11 7.27
CA ASP A 118 -8.62 -1.94 7.97
C ASP A 118 -10.01 -1.29 8.07
N GLY A 119 -10.92 -1.93 8.80
CA GLY A 119 -12.28 -1.46 9.01
C GLY A 119 -12.40 -0.19 9.84
N SER A 120 -11.36 0.18 10.61
CA SER A 120 -11.30 1.46 11.32
C SER A 120 -10.83 2.60 10.42
N GLY A 121 -10.30 2.28 9.23
CA GLY A 121 -9.74 3.22 8.29
C GLY A 121 -8.28 3.59 8.54
N GLU A 122 -7.63 2.84 9.44
CA GLU A 122 -6.21 3.00 9.74
C GLU A 122 -5.35 2.13 8.82
N ASN A 123 -4.15 2.61 8.52
CA ASN A 123 -3.19 1.85 7.74
C ASN A 123 -2.64 0.66 8.52
N VAL A 124 -2.82 -0.55 7.99
CA VAL A 124 -2.30 -1.79 8.57
C VAL A 124 -0.82 -1.96 8.23
N PHE A 125 -0.49 -1.78 6.96
CA PHE A 125 0.87 -1.76 6.43
C PHE A 125 0.90 -1.06 5.07
N GLY A 126 2.09 -0.63 4.68
CA GLY A 126 2.37 -0.06 3.35
C GLY A 126 3.51 -0.79 2.66
N VAL A 127 3.51 -0.76 1.34
CA VAL A 127 4.62 -1.24 0.50
C VAL A 127 4.98 -0.09 -0.44
N THR A 128 6.18 0.48 -0.25
CA THR A 128 6.65 1.63 -1.04
C THR A 128 7.89 1.27 -1.84
N LEU A 129 8.25 2.09 -2.80
CA LEU A 129 9.62 2.06 -3.33
C LEU A 129 10.58 2.52 -2.24
N PRO A 130 11.80 1.94 -2.16
CA PRO A 130 12.82 2.40 -1.22
C PRO A 130 13.12 3.89 -1.41
N GLU A 131 13.11 4.63 -0.30
CA GLU A 131 13.42 6.07 -0.27
C GLU A 131 14.93 6.34 -0.27
N GLY A 132 15.32 7.61 -0.44
CA GLY A 132 16.72 8.05 -0.28
C GLY A 132 17.59 7.89 -1.51
N ARG A 133 17.02 7.64 -2.68
CA ARG A 133 17.75 7.67 -3.95
C ARG A 133 17.36 8.93 -4.72
N GLU A 134 18.30 9.81 -5.02
CA GLU A 134 18.08 11.01 -5.86
C GLU A 134 17.43 10.66 -7.20
N THR A 135 17.73 9.47 -7.72
CA THR A 135 17.11 8.91 -8.93
C THR A 135 16.63 7.49 -8.62
N PRO A 136 15.33 7.24 -8.57
CA PRO A 136 14.81 5.88 -8.36
C PRO A 136 15.23 4.98 -9.51
N ASP A 137 15.51 3.71 -9.20
CA ASP A 137 15.80 2.68 -10.20
C ASP A 137 14.65 2.61 -11.21
N PRO A 138 14.93 2.77 -12.54
CA PRO A 138 13.89 2.71 -13.57
C PRO A 138 13.09 1.40 -13.55
N ALA A 139 13.70 0.27 -13.14
CA ALA A 139 13.00 -1.00 -13.03
C ALA A 139 11.96 -0.99 -11.91
N LEU A 140 12.26 -0.34 -10.78
CA LEU A 140 11.32 -0.15 -9.67
C LEU A 140 10.16 0.75 -10.08
N VAL A 141 10.45 1.86 -10.75
CA VAL A 141 9.41 2.77 -11.25
C VAL A 141 8.49 2.06 -12.24
N ALA A 142 9.06 1.31 -13.19
CA ALA A 142 8.27 0.55 -14.17
C ALA A 142 7.41 -0.54 -13.52
N ALA A 143 7.90 -1.18 -12.44
CA ALA A 143 7.13 -2.16 -11.68
C ALA A 143 5.96 -1.49 -10.93
N PHE A 144 6.20 -0.33 -10.29
CA PHE A 144 5.14 0.47 -9.70
C PHE A 144 4.10 0.92 -10.74
N ASP A 145 4.53 1.40 -11.89
CA ASP A 145 3.62 1.88 -12.95
C ASP A 145 2.68 0.76 -13.44
N LYS A 146 3.15 -0.48 -13.51
CA LYS A 146 2.29 -1.65 -13.79
C LYS A 146 1.26 -1.87 -12.68
N THR A 147 1.67 -1.79 -11.42
CA THR A 147 0.75 -1.87 -10.28
C THR A 147 -0.24 -0.70 -10.30
N TRP A 148 0.22 0.52 -10.59
CA TRP A 148 -0.63 1.70 -10.73
C TRP A 148 -1.69 1.55 -11.83
N ALA A 149 -1.31 0.97 -12.98
CA ALA A 149 -2.24 0.69 -14.08
C ALA A 149 -3.29 -0.36 -13.67
N LEU A 150 -2.88 -1.39 -12.92
CA LEU A 150 -3.81 -2.42 -12.39
C LEU A 150 -4.94 -1.78 -11.58
N PHE A 151 -4.66 -0.81 -10.72
CA PHE A 151 -5.69 -0.10 -9.93
C PHE A 151 -6.76 0.56 -10.82
N GLY A 152 -6.41 0.99 -12.02
CA GLY A 152 -7.37 1.54 -12.99
C GLY A 152 -8.31 0.51 -13.61
N SER A 153 -7.98 -0.77 -13.56
CA SER A 153 -8.77 -1.88 -14.11
C SER A 153 -9.57 -2.66 -13.07
N LEU A 154 -9.27 -2.47 -11.79
CA LEU A 154 -9.98 -3.11 -10.68
C LEU A 154 -11.24 -2.32 -10.31
N PRO A 155 -12.26 -2.98 -9.72
CA PRO A 155 -13.41 -2.26 -9.19
C PRO A 155 -12.98 -1.19 -8.19
N GLY A 156 -13.31 0.06 -8.49
CA GLY A 156 -13.09 1.18 -7.58
C GLY A 156 -13.85 0.96 -6.27
N ARG A 157 -13.32 1.48 -5.17
CA ARG A 157 -14.07 1.52 -3.92
C ARG A 157 -15.30 2.42 -4.14
N CYS A 158 -16.50 1.87 -4.07
CA CYS A 158 -17.70 2.68 -3.96
C CYS A 158 -17.55 3.53 -2.70
N ALA A 159 -17.65 4.87 -2.85
CA ALA A 159 -17.78 5.73 -1.68
C ALA A 159 -18.95 5.20 -0.86
N ALA A 160 -18.71 4.83 0.41
CA ALA A 160 -19.80 4.43 1.29
C ALA A 160 -20.86 5.54 1.26
N PRO A 161 -22.16 5.21 1.17
CA PRO A 161 -23.19 6.23 1.28
C PRO A 161 -23.02 6.93 2.62
N ARG A 162 -23.08 8.25 2.58
CA ARG A 162 -23.03 9.14 3.77
C ARG A 162 -24.21 8.90 4.68
#